data_23ec40a94a8364bf631681cc0d1b34e9
#
_entry.id   23ec40a94a8364bf631681cc0d1b34e9
#
_cell.length_a   1.000
_cell.length_b   1.000
_cell.length_c   1.000
_cell.angle_alpha   90.00
_cell.angle_beta   90.00
_cell.angle_gamma   90.00
#
_symmetry.space_group_name_H-M   'P 1'
#
loop_
_entity.id
_entity.type
_entity.pdbx_description
1 polymer ?
#
loop_
_entity_poly.entity_id
_entity_poly.type
_entity_poly.pdbx_seq_one_letter_code
_entity_poly.pdbx_strand_id
1 'polypeptide(L)'
;MMSRSMPIRLIAAAAAAIPAVTPMTASADEVFVGAYIHEVETPFTLRTDESGADIELGYRFEPEENLAFLGRPSPYVIASVNTEGDTSFAGAGLSWKLGGGPAWVRPGIGLVVHDGPSERYSPVDGKRIDLGSRVLFAPEIAVGIQLSKSLSVEASWVHISHARLFNWGQNPGIDMMGARLTWRVGN
;
A
#
# COMPACT_ATOMS: atom_id res chain seq x y z
N MET A 1 -4.87 -34.30 -51.17
CA MET A 1 -5.54 -33.42 -50.21
C MET A 1 -5.37 -34.07 -48.82
N MET A 2 -4.26 -33.75 -48.16
CA MET A 2 -3.91 -34.39 -46.87
C MET A 2 -4.21 -33.41 -45.71
N SER A 3 -5.20 -33.79 -44.90
CA SER A 3 -5.57 -33.08 -43.68
C SER A 3 -4.50 -33.34 -42.60
N ARG A 4 -3.85 -32.28 -42.13
CA ARG A 4 -2.97 -32.35 -40.95
C ARG A 4 -3.76 -31.99 -39.71
N SER A 5 -4.03 -32.99 -38.88
CA SER A 5 -4.58 -32.81 -37.55
C SER A 5 -3.50 -32.21 -36.62
N MET A 6 -3.74 -31.02 -36.06
CA MET A 6 -2.94 -30.41 -35.01
C MET A 6 -3.23 -31.10 -33.67
N PRO A 7 -2.23 -31.48 -32.87
CA PRO A 7 -2.45 -32.00 -31.53
C PRO A 7 -2.77 -30.84 -30.57
N ILE A 8 -3.91 -30.96 -29.92
CA ILE A 8 -4.30 -30.10 -28.78
C ILE A 8 -3.38 -30.42 -27.60
N ARG A 9 -2.49 -29.49 -27.24
CA ARG A 9 -1.69 -29.60 -26.02
C ARG A 9 -2.56 -29.19 -24.83
N LEU A 10 -2.93 -30.14 -24.00
CA LEU A 10 -3.47 -29.88 -22.67
C LEU A 10 -2.39 -29.16 -21.82
N ILE A 11 -2.65 -27.89 -21.48
CA ILE A 11 -1.88 -27.18 -20.48
C ILE A 11 -2.46 -27.61 -19.12
N ALA A 12 -1.74 -28.46 -18.42
CA ALA A 12 -2.05 -28.79 -17.03
C ALA A 12 -1.75 -27.56 -16.17
N ALA A 13 -2.78 -26.91 -15.68
CA ALA A 13 -2.64 -25.86 -14.69
C ALA A 13 -2.24 -26.50 -13.35
N ALA A 14 -0.98 -26.32 -12.96
CA ALA A 14 -0.52 -26.65 -11.62
C ALA A 14 -1.15 -25.64 -10.65
N ALA A 15 -2.18 -26.09 -9.92
CA ALA A 15 -2.70 -25.35 -8.78
C ALA A 15 -1.63 -25.37 -7.68
N ALA A 16 -0.86 -24.29 -7.56
CA ALA A 16 0.01 -24.09 -6.42
C ALA A 16 -0.87 -23.95 -5.18
N ALA A 17 -0.78 -24.93 -4.26
CA ALA A 17 -1.39 -24.83 -2.95
C ALA A 17 -0.72 -23.67 -2.21
N ILE A 18 -1.42 -22.54 -2.10
CA ILE A 18 -1.03 -21.42 -1.25
C ILE A 18 -1.17 -21.95 0.19
N PRO A 19 -0.08 -22.03 0.98
CA PRO A 19 -0.21 -22.42 2.36
C PRO A 19 -1.15 -21.43 3.05
N ALA A 20 -2.10 -21.96 3.84
CA ALA A 20 -3.02 -21.13 4.61
C ALA A 20 -2.19 -20.32 5.62
N VAL A 21 -1.93 -19.05 5.28
CA VAL A 21 -1.25 -18.11 6.18
C VAL A 21 -2.28 -17.72 7.22
N THR A 22 -2.16 -18.27 8.43
CA THR A 22 -3.02 -17.88 9.54
C THR A 22 -2.72 -16.45 9.97
N PRO A 23 -3.73 -15.59 10.12
CA PRO A 23 -3.50 -14.26 10.67
C PRO A 23 -2.96 -14.39 12.10
N MET A 24 -1.84 -13.71 12.37
CA MET A 24 -1.38 -13.53 13.75
C MET A 24 -2.29 -12.51 14.43
N THR A 25 -2.99 -12.92 15.45
CA THR A 25 -3.72 -12.00 16.32
C THR A 25 -2.71 -11.20 17.14
N ALA A 26 -2.35 -10.00 16.68
CA ALA A 26 -1.76 -9.00 17.55
C ALA A 26 -2.91 -8.42 18.37
N SER A 27 -2.97 -8.76 19.65
CA SER A 27 -4.04 -8.35 20.57
C SER A 27 -3.74 -6.99 21.20
N ALA A 28 -3.30 -5.99 20.47
CA ALA A 28 -3.01 -4.65 20.99
C ALA A 28 -2.99 -3.64 19.85
N ASP A 29 -3.43 -2.43 20.16
CA ASP A 29 -3.27 -1.29 19.29
C ASP A 29 -1.80 -0.98 19.00
N GLU A 30 -1.54 -0.35 17.89
CA GLU A 30 -0.19 0.00 17.44
C GLU A 30 -0.13 1.49 17.06
N VAL A 31 0.86 2.22 17.56
CA VAL A 31 1.27 3.53 17.02
C VAL A 31 2.49 3.31 16.15
N PHE A 32 2.56 3.96 14.99
CA PHE A 32 3.72 3.84 14.12
C PHE A 32 4.15 5.19 13.55
N VAL A 33 5.46 5.31 13.31
CA VAL A 33 6.08 6.42 12.60
C VAL A 33 6.96 5.86 11.50
N GLY A 34 6.91 6.47 10.33
CA GLY A 34 7.66 6.03 9.15
C GLY A 34 8.39 7.18 8.47
N ALA A 35 9.39 6.80 7.66
CA ALA A 35 10.06 7.69 6.72
C ALA A 35 10.16 6.97 5.37
N TYR A 36 9.79 7.68 4.30
CA TYR A 36 9.70 7.14 2.96
C TYR A 36 10.40 8.05 1.96
N ILE A 37 10.93 7.44 0.92
CA ILE A 37 11.32 8.15 -0.31
C ILE A 37 10.04 8.40 -1.10
N HIS A 38 9.79 9.66 -1.44
CA HIS A 38 8.64 10.07 -2.22
C HIS A 38 8.88 9.84 -3.71
N GLU A 39 7.84 9.41 -4.45
CA GLU A 39 7.87 9.18 -5.89
C GLU A 39 9.01 8.26 -6.37
N VAL A 40 9.08 7.07 -5.83
CA VAL A 40 9.98 6.02 -6.34
C VAL A 40 9.48 5.54 -7.70
N GLU A 41 10.35 5.52 -8.70
CA GLU A 41 10.00 5.01 -10.03
C GLU A 41 9.66 3.52 -9.99
N THR A 42 8.44 3.17 -10.36
CA THR A 42 7.98 1.79 -10.51
C THR A 42 7.25 1.61 -11.84
N PRO A 43 7.06 0.36 -12.31
CA PRO A 43 6.27 0.09 -13.50
C PRO A 43 4.77 0.42 -13.36
N PHE A 44 4.30 0.76 -12.17
CA PHE A 44 2.88 0.94 -11.86
C PHE A 44 2.42 2.40 -11.94
N THR A 45 3.34 3.36 -11.99
CA THR A 45 3.02 4.79 -11.95
C THR A 45 3.52 5.54 -13.19
N LEU A 46 2.81 6.61 -13.51
CA LEU A 46 3.32 7.69 -14.34
C LEU A 46 3.88 8.75 -13.37
N ARG A 47 5.09 9.20 -13.60
CA ARG A 47 5.75 10.22 -12.76
C ARG A 47 4.90 11.47 -12.63
N THR A 48 4.89 12.04 -11.45
CA THR A 48 4.26 13.33 -11.15
C THR A 48 5.28 14.46 -11.06
N ASP A 49 6.60 14.16 -11.17
CA ASP A 49 7.73 15.06 -10.96
C ASP A 49 7.74 15.67 -9.55
N GLU A 50 7.30 14.88 -8.56
CA GLU A 50 7.42 15.19 -7.14
C GLU A 50 8.73 14.61 -6.57
N SER A 51 9.10 15.00 -5.36
CA SER A 51 10.38 14.63 -4.76
C SER A 51 10.35 14.67 -3.23
N GLY A 52 11.50 14.44 -2.61
CA GLY A 52 11.65 14.57 -1.17
C GLY A 52 11.44 13.27 -0.41
N ALA A 53 11.10 13.44 0.85
CA ALA A 53 10.80 12.34 1.76
C ALA A 53 9.45 12.59 2.45
N ASP A 54 8.78 11.51 2.83
CA ASP A 54 7.54 11.58 3.59
C ASP A 54 7.78 11.15 5.03
N ILE A 55 7.24 11.92 5.96
CA ILE A 55 7.14 11.53 7.36
C ILE A 55 5.74 11.08 7.64
N GLU A 56 5.61 9.82 7.97
CA GLU A 56 4.33 9.15 8.24
C GLU A 56 4.11 9.00 9.74
N LEU A 57 2.88 9.25 10.18
CA LEU A 57 2.39 8.91 11.51
C LEU A 57 1.06 8.17 11.37
N GLY A 58 0.87 7.13 12.15
CA GLY A 58 -0.39 6.40 12.13
C GLY A 58 -0.70 5.66 13.42
N TYR A 59 -1.96 5.27 13.49
CA TYR A 59 -2.51 4.44 14.56
C TYR A 59 -3.24 3.28 13.93
N ARG A 60 -2.95 2.07 14.38
CA ARG A 60 -3.60 0.84 13.94
C ARG A 60 -4.28 0.20 15.13
N PHE A 61 -5.56 -0.05 14.97
CA PHE A 61 -6.38 -0.74 15.95
C PHE A 61 -6.09 -2.24 15.97
N GLU A 62 -6.43 -2.89 17.05
CA GLU A 62 -6.43 -4.36 17.09
C GLU A 62 -7.30 -4.96 15.98
N PRO A 63 -7.10 -6.25 15.62
CA PRO A 63 -7.91 -6.92 14.61
C PRO A 63 -9.39 -6.91 14.95
N GLU A 64 -10.23 -6.47 14.01
CA GLU A 64 -11.66 -6.29 14.22
C GLU A 64 -12.43 -7.61 14.02
N GLU A 65 -13.00 -8.12 15.11
CA GLU A 65 -13.76 -9.38 15.12
C GLU A 65 -15.03 -9.31 14.25
N ASN A 66 -15.69 -8.17 14.16
CA ASN A 66 -16.86 -7.98 13.30
C ASN A 66 -16.51 -8.11 11.80
N LEU A 67 -15.23 -8.01 11.45
CA LEU A 67 -14.70 -8.20 10.12
C LEU A 67 -14.08 -9.59 9.91
N ALA A 68 -14.48 -10.60 10.71
CA ALA A 68 -13.96 -11.96 10.59
C ALA A 68 -14.16 -12.58 9.19
N PHE A 69 -15.24 -12.20 8.50
CA PHE A 69 -15.50 -12.62 7.11
C PHE A 69 -14.49 -12.06 6.09
N LEU A 70 -13.73 -11.01 6.44
CA LEU A 70 -12.61 -10.45 5.68
C LEU A 70 -11.24 -10.92 6.21
N GLY A 71 -11.19 -11.88 7.14
CA GLY A 71 -9.95 -12.37 7.72
C GLY A 71 -9.42 -11.54 8.88
N ARG A 72 -10.27 -10.82 9.60
CA ARG A 72 -9.96 -9.99 10.78
C ARG A 72 -8.88 -8.95 10.52
N PRO A 73 -9.09 -8.00 9.60
CA PRO A 73 -8.15 -6.92 9.40
C PRO A 73 -8.07 -6.00 10.62
N SER A 74 -6.92 -5.36 10.76
CA SER A 74 -6.72 -4.24 11.67
C SER A 74 -7.07 -2.94 10.96
N PRO A 75 -8.09 -2.17 11.39
CA PRO A 75 -8.32 -0.83 10.90
C PRO A 75 -7.12 0.08 11.25
N TYR A 76 -6.84 1.07 10.40
CA TYR A 76 -5.81 2.07 10.71
C TYR A 76 -6.20 3.45 10.22
N VAL A 77 -5.60 4.46 10.83
CA VAL A 77 -5.58 5.84 10.35
C VAL A 77 -4.14 6.27 10.15
N ILE A 78 -3.90 7.15 9.17
CA ILE A 78 -2.56 7.53 8.73
C ILE A 78 -2.55 8.99 8.29
N ALA A 79 -1.43 9.67 8.54
CA ALA A 79 -1.09 10.94 7.93
C ALA A 79 0.37 10.88 7.47
N SER A 80 0.65 11.42 6.29
CA SER A 80 1.97 11.51 5.71
C SER A 80 2.20 12.93 5.21
N VAL A 81 3.33 13.51 5.58
CA VAL A 81 3.69 14.89 5.21
C VAL A 81 4.98 14.84 4.41
N ASN A 82 4.93 15.41 3.20
CA ASN A 82 6.10 15.56 2.35
C ASN A 82 7.00 16.69 2.85
N THR A 83 8.32 16.44 2.88
CA THR A 83 9.32 17.37 3.44
C THR A 83 9.66 18.54 2.50
N GLU A 84 9.37 18.44 1.22
CA GLU A 84 9.63 19.48 0.22
C GLU A 84 8.37 20.27 -0.16
N GLY A 85 7.22 19.90 0.42
CA GLY A 85 5.95 20.59 0.18
C GLY A 85 5.19 20.05 -1.03
N ASP A 86 5.58 18.90 -1.54
CA ASP A 86 4.83 18.12 -2.51
C ASP A 86 3.63 17.40 -1.85
N THR A 87 3.02 16.43 -2.51
CA THR A 87 1.77 15.82 -2.06
C THR A 87 1.89 15.20 -0.66
N SER A 88 1.13 15.75 0.28
CA SER A 88 0.86 15.18 1.61
C SER A 88 -0.54 14.59 1.64
N PHE A 89 -0.79 13.61 2.51
CA PHE A 89 -2.09 12.96 2.58
C PHE A 89 -2.44 12.47 3.98
N ALA A 90 -3.74 12.23 4.19
CA ALA A 90 -4.24 11.55 5.37
C ALA A 90 -5.41 10.64 4.99
N GLY A 91 -5.60 9.57 5.75
CA GLY A 91 -6.65 8.61 5.45
C GLY A 91 -6.81 7.49 6.44
N ALA A 92 -7.57 6.49 6.01
CA ALA A 92 -7.85 5.30 6.81
C ALA A 92 -7.91 4.05 5.91
N GLY A 93 -7.70 2.90 6.52
CA GLY A 93 -7.70 1.65 5.79
C GLY A 93 -7.78 0.42 6.67
N LEU A 94 -7.56 -0.72 6.04
CA LEU A 94 -7.52 -2.05 6.66
C LEU A 94 -6.20 -2.73 6.29
N SER A 95 -5.58 -3.39 7.25
CA SER A 95 -4.37 -4.17 7.02
C SER A 95 -4.43 -5.54 7.67
N TRP A 96 -3.72 -6.51 7.12
CA TRP A 96 -3.68 -7.89 7.61
C TRP A 96 -2.26 -8.28 7.97
N LYS A 97 -2.02 -8.65 9.21
CA LYS A 97 -0.72 -9.18 9.64
C LYS A 97 -0.68 -10.69 9.39
N LEU A 98 0.09 -11.12 8.40
CA LEU A 98 0.17 -12.50 7.94
C LEU A 98 1.55 -13.08 8.27
N GLY A 99 1.61 -14.13 9.06
CA GLY A 99 2.87 -14.79 9.42
C GLY A 99 2.75 -15.61 10.70
N GLY A 100 3.80 -16.40 10.99
CA GLY A 100 3.92 -17.19 12.21
C GLY A 100 5.29 -17.00 12.84
N GLY A 101 5.39 -16.22 13.92
CA GLY A 101 6.65 -15.97 14.59
C GLY A 101 7.11 -14.51 14.54
N PRO A 102 8.43 -14.22 14.58
CA PRO A 102 8.93 -12.85 14.69
C PRO A 102 8.83 -12.04 13.41
N ALA A 103 8.58 -12.66 12.26
CA ALA A 103 8.49 -12.01 10.95
C ALA A 103 7.10 -12.18 10.33
N TRP A 104 6.66 -11.19 9.55
CA TRP A 104 5.36 -11.18 8.87
C TRP A 104 5.38 -10.39 7.57
N VAL A 105 4.34 -10.62 6.77
CA VAL A 105 3.95 -9.74 5.67
C VAL A 105 2.66 -9.03 6.05
N ARG A 106 2.53 -7.75 5.70
CA ARG A 106 1.34 -6.96 6.00
C ARG A 106 0.83 -6.29 4.72
N PRO A 107 -0.06 -6.92 3.97
CA PRO A 107 -0.84 -6.22 2.96
C PRO A 107 -1.84 -5.26 3.62
N GLY A 108 -2.12 -4.15 2.94
CA GLY A 108 -3.12 -3.17 3.36
C GLY A 108 -3.81 -2.53 2.16
N ILE A 109 -4.96 -1.94 2.42
CA ILE A 109 -5.70 -1.10 1.48
C ILE A 109 -6.38 0.02 2.22
N GLY A 110 -6.23 1.25 1.74
CA GLY A 110 -6.84 2.45 2.33
C GLY A 110 -7.46 3.37 1.30
N LEU A 111 -8.11 4.39 1.83
CA LEU A 111 -8.52 5.58 1.13
C LEU A 111 -7.87 6.78 1.80
N VAL A 112 -7.30 7.67 1.01
CA VAL A 112 -6.64 8.89 1.47
C VAL A 112 -7.18 10.11 0.76
N VAL A 113 -7.18 11.24 1.46
CA VAL A 113 -7.34 12.57 0.88
C VAL A 113 -5.98 13.25 0.86
N HIS A 114 -5.68 13.97 -0.20
CA HIS A 114 -4.38 14.61 -0.37
C HIS A 114 -4.51 16.10 -0.72
N ASP A 115 -3.44 16.85 -0.51
CA ASP A 115 -3.33 18.28 -0.81
C ASP A 115 -2.62 18.59 -2.13
N GLY A 116 -2.07 17.59 -2.81
CA GLY A 116 -1.36 17.70 -4.07
C GLY A 116 -2.15 18.46 -5.14
N PRO A 117 -1.46 19.03 -6.14
CA PRO A 117 -2.07 19.89 -7.14
C PRO A 117 -3.13 19.15 -7.94
N SER A 118 -4.25 19.83 -8.21
CA SER A 118 -5.32 19.31 -9.06
C SER A 118 -5.10 19.64 -10.54
N GLU A 119 -4.17 20.54 -10.83
CA GLU A 119 -3.83 20.99 -12.17
C GLU A 119 -2.31 21.11 -12.29
N ARG A 120 -1.69 20.06 -12.76
CA ARG A 120 -0.26 20.04 -13.08
C ARG A 120 -0.09 19.57 -14.52
N TYR A 121 0.86 20.17 -15.23
CA TYR A 121 1.21 19.78 -16.60
C TYR A 121 2.70 19.55 -16.69
N SER A 122 3.10 18.48 -17.39
CA SER A 122 4.50 18.19 -17.69
C SER A 122 5.10 19.35 -18.49
N PRO A 123 6.24 19.90 -18.06
CA PRO A 123 6.93 20.96 -18.81
C PRO A 123 7.51 20.46 -20.14
N VAL A 124 7.63 19.13 -20.32
CA VAL A 124 8.24 18.51 -21.49
C VAL A 124 7.24 18.30 -22.64
N ASP A 125 6.05 17.80 -22.34
CA ASP A 125 5.06 17.40 -23.36
C ASP A 125 3.67 18.01 -23.13
N GLY A 126 3.51 18.84 -22.10
CA GLY A 126 2.26 19.51 -21.76
C GLY A 126 1.14 18.57 -21.30
N LYS A 127 1.45 17.30 -21.05
CA LYS A 127 0.44 16.35 -20.54
C LYS A 127 0.11 16.63 -19.09
N ARG A 128 -1.13 16.37 -18.74
CA ARG A 128 -1.59 16.48 -17.37
C ARG A 128 -0.97 15.37 -16.52
N ILE A 129 -0.40 15.75 -15.38
CA ILE A 129 0.27 14.84 -14.44
C ILE A 129 -0.29 14.93 -13.01
N ASP A 130 -1.44 15.56 -12.82
CA ASP A 130 -2.11 15.59 -11.53
C ASP A 130 -2.70 14.23 -11.16
N LEU A 131 -2.96 14.03 -9.86
CA LEU A 131 -3.49 12.79 -9.33
C LEU A 131 -4.97 12.54 -9.68
N GLY A 132 -5.63 13.48 -10.37
CA GLY A 132 -6.94 13.32 -11.02
C GLY A 132 -8.14 13.17 -10.10
N SER A 133 -7.95 13.03 -8.79
CA SER A 133 -9.00 12.92 -7.76
C SER A 133 -8.45 13.35 -6.41
N ARG A 134 -9.24 14.01 -5.58
CA ARG A 134 -8.88 14.33 -4.19
C ARG A 134 -8.90 13.12 -3.26
N VAL A 135 -9.60 12.08 -3.65
CA VAL A 135 -9.63 10.82 -2.91
C VAL A 135 -8.92 9.77 -3.74
N LEU A 136 -7.93 9.12 -3.14
CA LEU A 136 -7.12 8.09 -3.77
C LEU A 136 -7.22 6.78 -3.00
N PHE A 137 -7.04 5.67 -3.71
CA PHE A 137 -6.75 4.38 -3.10
C PHE A 137 -5.30 4.36 -2.64
N ALA A 138 -5.04 3.69 -1.52
CA ALA A 138 -3.72 3.51 -0.93
C ALA A 138 -3.46 2.03 -0.62
N PRO A 139 -3.25 1.17 -1.64
CA PRO A 139 -2.73 -0.17 -1.39
C PRO A 139 -1.31 -0.10 -0.84
N GLU A 140 -1.00 -0.97 0.11
CA GLU A 140 0.33 -1.12 0.66
C GLU A 140 0.73 -2.59 0.82
N ILE A 141 2.02 -2.84 0.86
CA ILE A 141 2.59 -4.08 1.32
C ILE A 141 3.81 -3.79 2.18
N ALA A 142 3.86 -4.42 3.36
CA ALA A 142 5.01 -4.31 4.25
C ALA A 142 5.55 -5.69 4.63
N VAL A 143 6.85 -5.73 4.95
CA VAL A 143 7.52 -6.88 5.56
C VAL A 143 8.06 -6.41 6.89
N GLY A 144 7.73 -7.12 7.96
CA GLY A 144 8.08 -6.71 9.32
C GLY A 144 8.76 -7.77 10.13
N ILE A 145 9.52 -7.30 11.11
CA ILE A 145 10.12 -8.14 12.14
C ILE A 145 9.92 -7.54 13.54
N GLN A 146 9.71 -8.42 14.51
CA GLN A 146 9.62 -8.05 15.92
C GLN A 146 11.03 -7.84 16.49
N LEU A 147 11.29 -6.67 17.05
CA LEU A 147 12.57 -6.35 17.69
C LEU A 147 12.54 -6.59 19.20
N SER A 148 11.38 -6.32 19.83
CA SER A 148 11.16 -6.59 21.26
C SER A 148 9.68 -6.91 21.50
N LYS A 149 9.25 -7.07 22.75
CA LYS A 149 7.85 -7.33 23.07
C LYS A 149 6.88 -6.24 22.56
N SER A 150 7.34 -4.99 22.53
CA SER A 150 6.52 -3.83 22.17
C SER A 150 6.97 -3.11 20.90
N LEU A 151 8.16 -3.38 20.37
CA LEU A 151 8.73 -2.66 19.24
C LEU A 151 8.94 -3.59 18.05
N SER A 152 8.57 -3.13 16.88
CA SER A 152 8.83 -3.78 15.60
C SER A 152 9.26 -2.77 14.54
N VAL A 153 9.85 -3.27 13.45
CA VAL A 153 10.20 -2.50 12.26
C VAL A 153 9.57 -3.17 11.03
N GLU A 154 9.08 -2.35 10.12
CA GLU A 154 8.53 -2.77 8.83
C GLU A 154 9.22 -1.98 7.71
N ALA A 155 9.62 -2.67 6.64
CA ALA A 155 9.89 -2.05 5.35
C ALA A 155 8.62 -2.13 4.53
N SER A 156 8.19 -1.03 3.92
CA SER A 156 6.94 -1.01 3.17
C SER A 156 7.03 -0.24 1.87
N TRP A 157 6.18 -0.61 0.95
CA TRP A 157 5.82 0.09 -0.26
C TRP A 157 4.35 0.49 -0.18
N VAL A 158 4.08 1.77 -0.44
CA VAL A 158 2.74 2.35 -0.49
C VAL A 158 2.55 2.95 -1.87
N HIS A 159 1.42 2.68 -2.50
CA HIS A 159 1.01 3.25 -3.76
C HIS A 159 -0.26 4.07 -3.57
N ILE A 160 -0.29 5.32 -4.03
CA ILE A 160 -1.52 6.11 -4.04
C ILE A 160 -1.94 6.45 -5.46
N SER A 161 -3.19 6.18 -5.83
CA SER A 161 -3.76 6.54 -7.14
C SER A 161 -5.28 6.44 -7.15
N HIS A 162 -5.91 7.01 -8.17
CA HIS A 162 -7.37 6.88 -8.33
C HIS A 162 -7.83 5.64 -9.11
N ALA A 163 -6.93 4.71 -9.43
CA ALA A 163 -7.20 3.44 -10.11
C ALA A 163 -8.02 3.57 -11.42
N ARG A 164 -7.96 4.72 -12.09
CA ARG A 164 -8.77 5.10 -13.27
C ARG A 164 -10.28 5.13 -13.04
N LEU A 165 -10.76 5.10 -11.80
CA LEU A 165 -12.20 5.13 -11.52
C LEU A 165 -12.81 6.51 -11.74
N PHE A 166 -12.02 7.58 -11.61
CA PHE A 166 -12.49 8.96 -11.68
C PHE A 166 -12.01 9.71 -12.94
N ASN A 167 -10.98 9.21 -13.61
CA ASN A 167 -10.44 9.79 -14.84
C ASN A 167 -9.91 8.69 -15.76
N TRP A 168 -10.46 8.60 -16.97
CA TRP A 168 -10.11 7.57 -17.96
C TRP A 168 -8.86 7.90 -18.78
N GLY A 169 -8.43 9.17 -18.80
CA GLY A 169 -7.34 9.64 -19.64
C GLY A 169 -5.97 9.14 -19.17
N GLN A 170 -5.69 9.24 -17.89
CA GLN A 170 -4.43 8.81 -17.28
C GLN A 170 -4.65 8.49 -15.80
N ASN A 171 -3.73 7.75 -15.22
CA ASN A 171 -3.72 7.43 -13.79
C ASN A 171 -2.31 7.66 -13.24
N PRO A 172 -1.89 8.91 -13.07
CA PRO A 172 -0.70 9.20 -12.31
C PRO A 172 -0.88 8.69 -10.89
N GLY A 173 0.18 8.23 -10.30
CA GLY A 173 0.17 7.76 -8.92
C GLY A 173 1.54 8.03 -8.30
N ILE A 174 1.62 7.97 -7.00
CA ILE A 174 2.85 8.14 -6.25
C ILE A 174 3.17 6.82 -5.58
N ASP A 175 4.36 6.31 -5.83
CA ASP A 175 4.93 5.17 -5.13
C ASP A 175 5.90 5.65 -4.07
N MET A 176 5.74 5.20 -2.85
CA MET A 176 6.61 5.51 -1.73
C MET A 176 7.20 4.23 -1.16
N MET A 177 8.51 4.23 -0.93
CA MET A 177 9.21 3.11 -0.30
C MET A 177 9.95 3.60 0.93
N GLY A 178 9.81 2.89 2.04
CA GLY A 178 10.42 3.33 3.28
C GLY A 178 10.36 2.29 4.38
N ALA A 179 10.57 2.77 5.58
CA ALA A 179 10.50 1.95 6.78
C ALA A 179 9.71 2.67 7.88
N ARG A 180 9.04 1.88 8.70
CA ARG A 180 8.34 2.37 9.89
C ARG A 180 8.75 1.61 11.15
N LEU A 181 8.77 2.33 12.24
CA LEU A 181 8.83 1.77 13.59
C LEU A 181 7.42 1.73 14.15
N THR A 182 7.08 0.61 14.77
CA THR A 182 5.74 0.37 15.33
C THR A 182 5.86 -0.04 16.78
N TRP A 183 5.13 0.66 17.65
CA TRP A 183 5.00 0.35 19.07
C TRP A 183 3.61 -0.17 19.38
N ARG A 184 3.55 -1.27 20.11
CA ARG A 184 2.30 -1.73 20.72
C ARG A 184 1.95 -0.84 21.91
N VAL A 185 0.71 -0.36 21.93
CA VAL A 185 0.13 0.46 22.98
C VAL A 185 -1.09 -0.24 23.54
N GLY A 186 -1.20 -0.30 24.86
CA GLY A 186 -2.24 -1.09 25.53
C GLY A 186 -1.68 -2.37 26.17
N ASN A 187 -2.35 -2.85 27.17
CA ASN A 187 -1.96 -4.04 27.94
C ASN A 187 -2.48 -5.31 27.29
#